data_0e65ff73b246d8657353d6f0aaf6e2a0
#
_entry.id   0e65ff73b246d8657353d6f0aaf6e2a0
#
_cell.length_a   1.000
_cell.length_b   1.000
_cell.length_c   1.000
_cell.angle_alpha   90.00
_cell.angle_beta   90.00
_cell.angle_gamma   90.00
#
_symmetry.space_group_name_H-M   'P 1'
#
loop_
_entity.id
_entity.type
_entity.pdbx_description
1 polymer ?
#
loop_
_entity_poly.entity_id
_entity_poly.type
_entity_poly.pdbx_seq_one_letter_code
_entity_poly.pdbx_strand_id
1 'polypeptide(L)'
;MSPAKNLNLLTNQPSPAIIPSNELWSDEPQLETHLHLRQILILLTCLEWWWRERNDFFASGNISIYYEQQQIKGKPHKFRGPDFFVVKNTHPTPRKSWVVWQEDNRFPNLIIEILSNKTAKTDRTTKKTLYQDTFTTPEYFWFHPETLEFEGFRLVEGNYQPIEVNPRGWRWSQELGLFLGVEERQLRYFTPEGEIVPIPTEQLTIERQQRELAQQQAESERQQRESAQQQLEDVEALLARYQERFGELSN
;
A
#
# COMPACT_ATOMS: atom_id res chain seq x y z
N MET A 1 -39.81 14.70 34.45
CA MET A 1 -39.30 15.12 33.12
C MET A 1 -37.86 15.53 33.28
N SER A 2 -36.93 14.62 32.97
CA SER A 2 -35.47 14.90 32.97
C SER A 2 -35.02 15.30 31.57
N PRO A 3 -34.17 16.31 31.43
CA PRO A 3 -33.67 16.69 30.11
C PRO A 3 -32.54 15.74 29.69
N ALA A 4 -32.66 15.23 28.47
CA ALA A 4 -31.63 14.44 27.81
C ALA A 4 -30.33 15.24 27.64
N LYS A 5 -29.24 14.68 28.12
CA LYS A 5 -27.88 15.20 27.86
C LYS A 5 -27.52 14.86 26.42
N ASN A 6 -27.44 15.89 25.57
CA ASN A 6 -26.79 15.80 24.27
C ASN A 6 -25.30 15.53 24.46
N LEU A 7 -24.90 14.31 24.16
CA LEU A 7 -23.48 13.96 24.01
C LEU A 7 -23.03 14.47 22.64
N ASN A 8 -22.44 15.67 22.60
CA ASN A 8 -21.66 16.13 21.46
C ASN A 8 -20.41 15.24 21.35
N LEU A 9 -20.47 14.23 20.50
CA LEU A 9 -19.28 13.56 19.98
C LEU A 9 -18.52 14.59 19.13
N LEU A 10 -17.57 15.27 19.76
CA LEU A 10 -16.53 16.01 19.06
C LEU A 10 -15.73 15.00 18.24
N THR A 11 -16.11 14.83 16.98
CA THR A 11 -15.29 14.18 15.98
C THR A 11 -14.04 15.04 15.82
N ASN A 12 -12.94 14.57 16.33
CA ASN A 12 -11.61 15.14 16.13
C ASN A 12 -11.18 14.88 14.68
N GLN A 13 -11.87 15.52 13.72
CA GLN A 13 -11.39 15.55 12.35
C GLN A 13 -10.31 16.62 12.29
N PRO A 14 -9.09 16.29 11.85
CA PRO A 14 -8.07 17.30 11.65
C PRO A 14 -8.59 18.32 10.64
N SER A 15 -8.32 19.60 10.89
CA SER A 15 -8.69 20.67 9.97
C SER A 15 -8.13 20.40 8.57
N PRO A 16 -8.88 20.67 7.49
CA PRO A 16 -8.37 20.48 6.13
C PRO A 16 -7.08 21.28 5.97
N ALA A 17 -6.06 20.65 5.39
CA ALA A 17 -4.79 21.32 5.09
C ALA A 17 -5.07 22.54 4.21
N ILE A 18 -4.61 23.72 4.66
CA ILE A 18 -4.71 24.94 3.87
C ILE A 18 -3.66 24.81 2.76
N ILE A 19 -4.10 24.64 1.52
CA ILE A 19 -3.22 24.68 0.35
C ILE A 19 -2.78 26.13 0.18
N PRO A 20 -1.47 26.44 0.30
CA PRO A 20 -1.00 27.81 0.22
C PRO A 20 -1.25 28.44 -1.14
N SER A 21 -1.59 29.74 -1.17
CA SER A 21 -1.86 30.49 -2.40
C SER A 21 -0.63 30.69 -3.30
N ASN A 22 0.59 30.52 -2.76
CA ASN A 22 1.87 30.58 -3.47
C ASN A 22 2.48 29.19 -3.59
N GLU A 23 1.84 28.32 -4.39
CA GLU A 23 2.24 26.95 -4.57
C GLU A 23 3.56 26.85 -5.35
N LEU A 24 4.57 26.26 -4.73
CA LEU A 24 5.77 25.83 -5.42
C LEU A 24 5.47 24.59 -6.26
N TRP A 25 5.87 24.65 -7.53
CA TRP A 25 5.84 23.49 -8.41
C TRP A 25 7.01 22.56 -8.12
N SER A 26 6.88 21.31 -8.50
CA SER A 26 7.99 20.35 -8.48
C SER A 26 9.03 20.75 -9.53
N ASP A 27 10.31 20.77 -9.12
CA ASP A 27 11.48 21.03 -9.98
C ASP A 27 12.25 19.73 -10.29
N GLU A 28 11.61 18.56 -10.08
CA GLU A 28 12.26 17.28 -10.33
C GLU A 28 12.55 17.05 -11.81
N PRO A 29 13.71 16.45 -12.15
CA PRO A 29 14.02 16.03 -13.49
C PRO A 29 13.07 14.92 -13.96
N GLN A 30 13.03 14.71 -15.28
CA GLN A 30 12.26 13.61 -15.85
C GLN A 30 12.79 12.26 -15.36
N LEU A 31 11.88 11.29 -15.21
CA LEU A 31 12.21 9.91 -14.84
C LEU A 31 13.17 9.29 -15.88
N GLU A 32 14.21 8.61 -15.39
CA GLU A 32 15.29 8.15 -16.24
C GLU A 32 14.92 6.99 -17.18
N THR A 33 14.07 6.07 -16.71
CA THR A 33 13.69 4.88 -17.48
C THR A 33 12.26 4.42 -17.25
N HIS A 34 11.75 3.59 -18.17
CA HIS A 34 10.44 2.94 -17.98
C HIS A 34 10.40 2.05 -16.73
N LEU A 35 11.49 1.35 -16.40
CA LEU A 35 11.56 0.50 -15.20
C LEU A 35 11.45 1.34 -13.93
N HIS A 36 12.05 2.51 -13.92
CA HIS A 36 11.98 3.48 -12.82
C HIS A 36 10.53 3.93 -12.58
N LEU A 37 9.88 4.45 -13.62
CA LEU A 37 8.47 4.84 -13.55
C LEU A 37 7.58 3.69 -13.07
N ARG A 38 7.75 2.50 -13.65
CA ARG A 38 6.94 1.34 -13.30
C ARG A 38 7.10 0.95 -11.84
N GLN A 39 8.32 1.01 -11.31
CA GLN A 39 8.60 0.69 -9.92
C GLN A 39 7.92 1.70 -8.96
N ILE A 40 7.97 2.99 -9.26
CA ILE A 40 7.27 4.02 -8.47
C ILE A 40 5.76 3.76 -8.48
N LEU A 41 5.17 3.48 -9.64
CA LEU A 41 3.73 3.20 -9.77
C LEU A 41 3.31 1.98 -8.95
N ILE A 42 4.10 0.91 -8.94
CA ILE A 42 3.84 -0.28 -8.12
C ILE A 42 3.84 0.09 -6.63
N LEU A 43 4.87 0.78 -6.15
CA LEU A 43 4.97 1.18 -4.74
C LEU A 43 3.78 2.05 -4.33
N LEU A 44 3.43 3.02 -5.15
CA LEU A 44 2.33 3.94 -4.86
C LEU A 44 0.98 3.23 -4.84
N THR A 45 0.64 2.53 -5.94
CA THR A 45 -0.69 1.93 -6.09
C THR A 45 -0.93 0.77 -5.12
N CYS A 46 0.09 -0.04 -4.82
CA CYS A 46 -0.01 -1.09 -3.81
C CYS A 46 -0.25 -0.51 -2.40
N LEU A 47 0.49 0.55 -2.03
CA LEU A 47 0.34 1.14 -0.70
C LEU A 47 -1.01 1.85 -0.54
N GLU A 48 -1.44 2.61 -1.55
CA GLU A 48 -2.76 3.25 -1.55
C GLU A 48 -3.89 2.23 -1.45
N TRP A 49 -3.78 1.11 -2.17
CA TRP A 49 -4.75 0.02 -2.07
C TRP A 49 -4.72 -0.65 -0.70
N TRP A 50 -3.56 -0.93 -0.14
CA TRP A 50 -3.40 -1.54 1.18
C TRP A 50 -3.95 -0.65 2.29
N TRP A 51 -3.70 0.65 2.19
CA TRP A 51 -4.16 1.66 3.15
C TRP A 51 -5.46 2.38 2.74
N ARG A 52 -6.26 1.80 1.84
CA ARG A 52 -7.49 2.43 1.30
C ARG A 52 -8.51 2.86 2.37
N GLU A 53 -8.49 2.23 3.55
CA GLU A 53 -9.33 2.61 4.69
C GLU A 53 -8.71 3.73 5.55
N ARG A 54 -7.49 4.16 5.24
CA ARG A 54 -6.79 5.23 5.94
C ARG A 54 -6.91 6.54 5.18
N ASN A 55 -7.01 7.64 5.94
CA ASN A 55 -7.05 9.01 5.43
C ASN A 55 -6.03 9.93 6.11
N ASP A 56 -5.06 9.34 6.79
CA ASP A 56 -4.08 10.01 7.65
C ASP A 56 -2.65 9.93 7.10
N PHE A 57 -2.49 9.76 5.80
CA PHE A 57 -1.18 9.70 5.15
C PHE A 57 -1.19 10.38 3.78
N PHE A 58 0.01 10.73 3.31
CA PHE A 58 0.29 11.16 1.95
C PHE A 58 1.44 10.32 1.41
N ALA A 59 1.23 9.66 0.29
CA ALA A 59 2.26 8.95 -0.46
C ALA A 59 2.40 9.59 -1.83
N SER A 60 3.61 9.73 -2.31
CA SER A 60 3.88 10.28 -3.64
C SER A 60 5.22 9.82 -4.18
N GLY A 61 5.42 10.02 -5.47
CA GLY A 61 6.70 9.80 -6.12
C GLY A 61 7.04 10.92 -7.10
N ASN A 62 8.34 11.12 -7.28
CA ASN A 62 8.89 12.07 -8.26
C ASN A 62 8.34 13.50 -8.12
N ILE A 63 8.14 13.97 -6.88
CA ILE A 63 7.83 15.37 -6.59
C ILE A 63 8.85 15.94 -5.60
N SER A 64 9.12 17.25 -5.72
CA SER A 64 10.08 17.94 -4.87
C SER A 64 9.60 18.08 -3.44
N ILE A 65 10.50 17.82 -2.50
CA ILE A 65 10.39 18.19 -1.09
C ILE A 65 11.22 19.43 -0.86
N TYR A 66 10.56 20.58 -0.68
CA TYR A 66 11.22 21.82 -0.30
C TYR A 66 11.43 21.83 1.21
N TYR A 67 12.68 21.79 1.65
CA TYR A 67 13.02 21.59 3.05
C TYR A 67 13.72 22.77 3.72
N GLU A 68 14.21 23.75 2.94
CA GLU A 68 14.85 24.95 3.49
C GLU A 68 14.42 26.18 2.70
N GLN A 69 13.76 27.09 3.40
CA GLN A 69 13.31 28.36 2.83
C GLN A 69 14.48 29.32 2.67
N GLN A 70 14.78 29.73 1.44
CA GLN A 70 15.76 30.78 1.19
C GLN A 70 15.11 32.15 1.37
N GLN A 71 15.66 32.94 2.28
CA GLN A 71 15.18 34.32 2.56
C GLN A 71 15.79 35.35 1.60
N ILE A 72 16.79 34.96 0.80
CA ILE A 72 17.45 35.86 -0.14
C ILE A 72 16.67 35.94 -1.44
N LYS A 73 16.18 37.12 -1.79
CA LYS A 73 15.44 37.38 -3.04
C LYS A 73 16.27 36.89 -4.25
N GLY A 74 15.66 36.02 -5.06
CA GLY A 74 16.28 35.49 -6.29
C GLY A 74 17.10 34.21 -6.09
N LYS A 75 17.25 33.68 -4.87
CA LYS A 75 17.81 32.34 -4.65
C LYS A 75 16.70 31.30 -4.57
N PRO A 76 16.84 30.17 -5.28
CA PRO A 76 15.85 29.08 -5.19
C PRO A 76 15.87 28.45 -3.80
N HIS A 77 14.72 27.99 -3.33
CA HIS A 77 14.63 27.17 -2.11
C HIS A 77 15.39 25.88 -2.28
N LYS A 78 15.91 25.32 -1.19
CA LYS A 78 16.54 23.99 -1.26
C LYS A 78 15.45 22.91 -1.32
N PHE A 79 15.61 22.01 -2.24
CA PHE A 79 14.70 20.88 -2.43
C PHE A 79 15.45 19.58 -2.72
N ARG A 80 14.75 18.47 -2.58
CA ARG A 80 15.11 17.12 -3.06
C ARG A 80 13.86 16.38 -3.48
N GLY A 81 13.95 15.61 -4.55
CA GLY A 81 12.93 14.69 -5.00
C GLY A 81 13.34 13.26 -4.74
N PRO A 82 12.73 12.64 -3.75
CA PRO A 82 12.77 11.20 -3.63
C PRO A 82 11.94 10.57 -4.74
N ASP A 83 12.37 9.38 -5.18
CA ASP A 83 11.59 8.62 -6.16
C ASP A 83 10.24 8.16 -5.59
N PHE A 84 10.20 7.82 -4.31
CA PHE A 84 8.98 7.51 -3.57
C PHE A 84 9.13 7.91 -2.09
N PHE A 85 8.07 8.46 -1.51
CA PHE A 85 8.05 8.78 -0.08
C PHE A 85 6.65 8.72 0.53
N VAL A 86 6.62 8.57 1.85
CA VAL A 86 5.40 8.53 2.65
C VAL A 86 5.50 9.50 3.81
N VAL A 87 4.46 10.31 4.02
CA VAL A 87 4.27 11.14 5.21
C VAL A 87 3.01 10.67 5.93
N LYS A 88 3.11 10.37 7.21
CA LYS A 88 1.98 9.97 8.06
C LYS A 88 1.44 11.16 8.86
N ASN A 89 0.25 10.97 9.43
CA ASN A 89 -0.46 11.99 10.23
C ASN A 89 -0.73 13.27 9.44
N THR A 90 -1.07 13.13 8.16
CA THR A 90 -1.44 14.22 7.27
C THR A 90 -2.61 13.77 6.37
N HIS A 91 -3.25 14.73 5.69
CA HIS A 91 -4.36 14.41 4.78
C HIS A 91 -3.88 13.98 3.38
N PRO A 92 -4.60 13.11 2.67
CA PRO A 92 -4.28 12.68 1.31
C PRO A 92 -4.67 13.71 0.25
N THR A 93 -4.56 15.01 0.56
CA THR A 93 -4.90 16.09 -0.38
C THR A 93 -3.85 16.18 -1.48
N PRO A 94 -4.23 16.35 -2.75
CA PRO A 94 -3.27 16.53 -3.84
C PRO A 94 -2.34 17.72 -3.62
N ARG A 95 -1.04 17.55 -3.88
CA ARG A 95 0.01 18.56 -3.74
C ARG A 95 0.86 18.63 -5.00
N LYS A 96 1.32 19.84 -5.33
CA LYS A 96 2.27 20.06 -6.44
C LYS A 96 3.71 19.73 -6.05
N SER A 97 4.02 19.89 -4.77
CA SER A 97 5.27 19.53 -4.11
C SER A 97 5.02 19.41 -2.61
N TRP A 98 5.96 18.84 -1.87
CA TRP A 98 5.91 18.83 -0.41
C TRP A 98 6.72 19.98 0.14
N VAL A 99 6.06 20.98 0.74
CA VAL A 99 6.71 22.18 1.27
C VAL A 99 6.73 22.11 2.79
N VAL A 100 7.85 21.67 3.37
CA VAL A 100 7.98 21.31 4.79
C VAL A 100 7.46 22.39 5.74
N TRP A 101 7.80 23.67 5.52
CA TRP A 101 7.33 24.78 6.38
C TRP A 101 5.83 25.14 6.22
N GLN A 102 5.14 24.53 5.26
CA GLN A 102 3.70 24.66 5.04
C GLN A 102 2.93 23.40 5.50
N GLU A 103 3.66 22.36 5.85
CA GLU A 103 3.15 21.06 6.26
C GLU A 103 3.55 20.76 7.73
N ASP A 104 3.43 21.75 8.60
CA ASP A 104 3.75 21.67 10.04
C ASP A 104 5.18 21.19 10.33
N ASN A 105 6.13 21.53 9.46
CA ASN A 105 7.53 21.05 9.49
C ASN A 105 7.66 19.51 9.45
N ARG A 106 6.73 18.82 8.81
CA ARG A 106 6.76 17.37 8.67
C ARG A 106 7.65 16.94 7.52
N PHE A 107 8.55 16.04 7.82
CA PHE A 107 9.36 15.31 6.87
C PHE A 107 8.80 13.92 6.59
N PRO A 108 9.20 13.25 5.50
CA PRO A 108 8.80 11.88 5.23
C PRO A 108 9.13 10.91 6.38
N ASN A 109 8.20 10.01 6.66
CA ASN A 109 8.42 8.88 7.56
C ASN A 109 9.23 7.77 6.90
N LEU A 110 9.08 7.65 5.57
CA LEU A 110 9.79 6.66 4.76
C LEU A 110 10.12 7.25 3.41
N ILE A 111 11.32 6.95 2.94
CA ILE A 111 11.79 7.27 1.57
C ILE A 111 12.34 6.01 0.93
N ILE A 112 12.01 5.80 -0.36
CA ILE A 112 12.59 4.76 -1.22
C ILE A 112 13.18 5.43 -2.45
N GLU A 113 14.45 5.18 -2.74
CA GLU A 113 15.11 5.60 -3.98
C GLU A 113 15.23 4.43 -4.95
N ILE A 114 14.93 4.68 -6.21
CA ILE A 114 15.07 3.70 -7.28
C ILE A 114 16.37 4.01 -8.02
N LEU A 115 17.39 3.23 -7.72
CA LEU A 115 18.73 3.47 -8.21
C LEU A 115 18.85 3.31 -9.72
N SER A 116 19.67 4.16 -10.32
CA SER A 116 20.18 4.00 -11.67
C SER A 116 21.71 4.03 -11.65
N ASN A 117 22.34 3.59 -12.74
CA ASN A 117 23.79 3.66 -12.88
C ASN A 117 24.33 5.10 -12.74
N LYS A 118 23.50 6.11 -13.02
CA LYS A 118 23.85 7.51 -12.96
C LYS A 118 23.72 8.10 -11.57
N THR A 119 22.66 7.74 -10.83
CA THR A 119 22.30 8.38 -9.54
C THR A 119 22.71 7.57 -8.32
N ALA A 120 22.95 6.27 -8.45
CA ALA A 120 23.19 5.33 -7.35
C ALA A 120 24.25 5.79 -6.34
N LYS A 121 25.34 6.44 -6.79
CA LYS A 121 26.36 6.98 -5.89
C LYS A 121 25.77 8.09 -5.01
N THR A 122 25.00 9.00 -5.60
CA THR A 122 24.38 10.13 -4.88
C THR A 122 23.37 9.63 -3.86
N ASP A 123 22.56 8.63 -4.25
CA ASP A 123 21.53 8.06 -3.41
C ASP A 123 22.12 7.33 -2.20
N ARG A 124 23.19 6.52 -2.42
CA ARG A 124 23.87 5.80 -1.34
C ARG A 124 24.70 6.69 -0.39
N THR A 125 25.00 7.92 -0.79
CA THR A 125 25.86 8.83 -0.02
C THR A 125 25.13 10.13 0.34
N THR A 126 25.12 11.09 -0.57
CA THR A 126 24.63 12.47 -0.32
C THR A 126 23.16 12.49 0.12
N LYS A 127 22.27 11.77 -0.57
CA LYS A 127 20.87 11.72 -0.18
C LYS A 127 20.69 10.97 1.14
N LYS A 128 21.38 9.84 1.33
CA LYS A 128 21.34 9.11 2.59
C LYS A 128 21.73 9.99 3.79
N THR A 129 22.82 10.75 3.68
CA THR A 129 23.25 11.70 4.72
C THR A 129 22.21 12.79 4.94
N LEU A 130 21.66 13.37 3.87
CA LEU A 130 20.62 14.40 3.97
C LEU A 130 19.36 13.87 4.68
N TYR A 131 18.90 12.66 4.32
CA TYR A 131 17.71 12.06 4.91
C TYR A 131 17.92 11.64 6.37
N GLN A 132 19.16 11.28 6.73
CA GLN A 132 19.55 11.01 8.10
C GLN A 132 19.61 12.30 8.94
N ASP A 133 20.44 13.26 8.51
CA ASP A 133 20.89 14.37 9.36
C ASP A 133 19.94 15.57 9.32
N THR A 134 19.25 15.80 8.19
CA THR A 134 18.37 16.97 8.00
C THR A 134 16.90 16.58 8.07
N PHE A 135 16.48 15.55 7.33
CA PHE A 135 15.08 15.11 7.33
C PHE A 135 14.75 14.28 8.56
N THR A 136 15.75 13.65 9.16
CA THR A 136 15.58 12.68 10.25
C THR A 136 14.51 11.63 9.90
N THR A 137 14.51 11.20 8.63
CA THR A 137 13.55 10.23 8.10
C THR A 137 13.73 8.89 8.81
N PRO A 138 12.68 8.34 9.46
CA PRO A 138 12.78 7.10 10.23
C PRO A 138 13.28 5.90 9.43
N GLU A 139 12.85 5.75 8.18
CA GLU A 139 13.26 4.63 7.34
C GLU A 139 13.64 5.08 5.94
N TYR A 140 14.77 4.58 5.46
CA TYR A 140 15.32 4.85 4.14
C TYR A 140 15.67 3.55 3.44
N PHE A 141 15.20 3.40 2.19
CA PHE A 141 15.47 2.24 1.36
C PHE A 141 15.99 2.66 0.01
N TRP A 142 16.71 1.77 -0.66
CA TRP A 142 16.97 1.87 -2.09
C TRP A 142 16.81 0.52 -2.79
N PHE A 143 16.46 0.60 -4.06
CA PHE A 143 16.32 -0.56 -4.93
C PHE A 143 16.86 -0.26 -6.32
N HIS A 144 17.65 -1.17 -6.88
CA HIS A 144 18.17 -1.07 -8.24
C HIS A 144 17.46 -2.07 -9.16
N PRO A 145 16.61 -1.64 -10.12
CA PRO A 145 15.78 -2.55 -10.92
C PRO A 145 16.57 -3.49 -11.84
N GLU A 146 17.80 -3.12 -12.25
CA GLU A 146 18.63 -3.94 -13.13
C GLU A 146 19.45 -4.97 -12.34
N THR A 147 20.13 -4.56 -11.27
CA THR A 147 20.99 -5.42 -10.47
C THR A 147 20.24 -6.17 -9.37
N LEU A 148 19.04 -5.71 -9.02
CA LEU A 148 18.21 -6.20 -7.92
C LEU A 148 18.82 -5.96 -6.53
N GLU A 149 19.80 -5.07 -6.44
CA GLU A 149 20.30 -4.61 -5.15
C GLU A 149 19.18 -3.96 -4.36
N PHE A 150 18.98 -4.40 -3.14
CA PHE A 150 17.97 -3.85 -2.23
C PHE A 150 18.54 -3.73 -0.83
N GLU A 151 18.52 -2.52 -0.28
CA GLU A 151 18.95 -2.23 1.07
C GLU A 151 17.93 -1.35 1.80
N GLY A 152 17.90 -1.45 3.12
CA GLY A 152 17.03 -0.65 3.99
C GLY A 152 17.75 -0.26 5.26
N PHE A 153 17.43 0.92 5.76
CA PHE A 153 18.04 1.52 6.94
C PHE A 153 16.95 2.11 7.83
N ARG A 154 17.15 1.99 9.14
CA ARG A 154 16.31 2.62 10.17
C ARG A 154 17.13 3.59 10.97
N LEU A 155 16.57 4.76 11.24
CA LEU A 155 17.18 5.78 12.08
C LEU A 155 17.11 5.35 13.55
N VAL A 156 18.28 5.10 14.14
CA VAL A 156 18.43 4.73 15.55
C VAL A 156 19.45 5.67 16.18
N GLU A 157 19.04 6.42 17.18
CA GLU A 157 19.90 7.39 17.89
C GLU A 157 20.61 8.37 16.93
N GLY A 158 19.89 8.83 15.90
CA GLY A 158 20.39 9.79 14.91
C GLY A 158 21.25 9.20 13.80
N ASN A 159 21.41 7.87 13.73
CA ASN A 159 22.22 7.21 12.71
C ASN A 159 21.43 6.11 11.98
N TYR A 160 21.61 6.00 10.67
CA TYR A 160 21.05 4.91 9.90
C TYR A 160 21.76 3.59 10.16
N GLN A 161 21.04 2.64 10.75
CA GLN A 161 21.46 1.26 10.91
C GLN A 161 20.78 0.37 9.87
N PRO A 162 21.48 -0.61 9.29
CA PRO A 162 20.88 -1.55 8.35
C PRO A 162 19.70 -2.30 8.99
N ILE A 163 18.58 -2.41 8.25
CA ILE A 163 17.46 -3.28 8.63
C ILE A 163 17.83 -4.71 8.24
N GLU A 164 17.77 -5.62 9.20
CA GLU A 164 18.07 -7.04 8.99
C GLU A 164 17.13 -7.66 7.95
N VAL A 165 17.68 -8.56 7.15
CA VAL A 165 16.90 -9.38 6.21
C VAL A 165 16.39 -10.64 6.90
N ASN A 166 15.14 -10.98 6.65
CA ASN A 166 14.60 -12.26 7.06
C ASN A 166 15.08 -13.40 6.11
N PRO A 167 14.78 -14.69 6.42
CA PRO A 167 15.19 -15.82 5.55
C PRO A 167 14.68 -15.78 4.11
N ARG A 168 13.65 -14.95 3.83
CA ARG A 168 13.12 -14.74 2.46
C ARG A 168 13.82 -13.58 1.72
N GLY A 169 14.80 -12.93 2.34
CA GLY A 169 15.46 -11.76 1.78
C GLY A 169 14.68 -10.46 1.92
N TRP A 170 13.66 -10.42 2.76
CA TRP A 170 12.81 -9.25 2.98
C TRP A 170 13.22 -8.45 4.20
N ARG A 171 12.94 -7.14 4.18
CA ARG A 171 13.22 -6.19 5.27
C ARG A 171 11.91 -5.64 5.83
N TRP A 172 11.78 -5.66 7.15
CA TRP A 172 10.59 -5.15 7.83
C TRP A 172 10.60 -3.62 7.90
N SER A 173 9.59 -2.98 7.32
CA SER A 173 9.31 -1.57 7.53
C SER A 173 8.34 -1.40 8.69
N GLN A 174 8.81 -0.74 9.74
CA GLN A 174 8.01 -0.39 10.91
C GLN A 174 7.02 0.74 10.57
N GLU A 175 7.44 1.64 9.68
CA GLU A 175 6.62 2.77 9.23
C GLU A 175 5.41 2.33 8.41
N LEU A 176 5.57 1.28 7.59
CA LEU A 176 4.49 0.74 6.76
C LEU A 176 3.70 -0.38 7.45
N GLY A 177 4.28 -1.09 8.41
CA GLY A 177 3.75 -2.34 8.95
C GLY A 177 3.75 -3.47 7.90
N LEU A 178 4.71 -3.46 6.99
CA LEU A 178 4.86 -4.41 5.88
C LEU A 178 6.33 -4.80 5.72
N PHE A 179 6.57 -5.96 5.13
CA PHE A 179 7.88 -6.27 4.58
C PHE A 179 8.04 -5.67 3.19
N LEU A 180 9.25 -5.26 2.86
CA LEU A 180 9.69 -4.97 1.50
C LEU A 180 10.66 -6.06 1.06
N GLY A 181 10.52 -6.52 -0.17
CA GLY A 181 11.36 -7.56 -0.75
C GLY A 181 11.28 -7.57 -2.26
N VAL A 182 12.26 -8.21 -2.90
CA VAL A 182 12.31 -8.33 -4.35
C VAL A 182 11.60 -9.60 -4.79
N GLU A 183 10.56 -9.43 -5.63
CA GLU A 183 9.81 -10.50 -6.26
C GLU A 183 9.64 -10.19 -7.74
N GLU A 184 9.85 -11.17 -8.63
CA GLU A 184 9.74 -11.00 -10.08
C GLU A 184 10.48 -9.75 -10.62
N ARG A 185 11.69 -9.51 -10.10
CA ARG A 185 12.56 -8.37 -10.41
C ARG A 185 11.97 -6.99 -10.03
N GLN A 186 11.00 -6.94 -9.14
CA GLN A 186 10.36 -5.72 -8.64
C GLN A 186 10.45 -5.65 -7.12
N LEU A 187 10.57 -4.46 -6.57
CA LEU A 187 10.41 -4.25 -5.13
C LEU A 187 8.90 -4.26 -4.82
N ARG A 188 8.49 -5.18 -3.96
CA ARG A 188 7.10 -5.42 -3.58
C ARG A 188 6.91 -5.33 -2.07
N TYR A 189 5.67 -5.16 -1.66
CA TYR A 189 5.25 -5.26 -0.27
C TYR A 189 4.70 -6.64 0.04
N PHE A 190 4.95 -7.10 1.28
CA PHE A 190 4.40 -8.35 1.81
C PHE A 190 3.81 -8.11 3.19
N THR A 191 2.71 -8.78 3.49
CA THR A 191 2.05 -8.70 4.79
C THR A 191 2.91 -9.37 5.88
N PRO A 192 2.62 -9.14 7.17
CA PRO A 192 3.28 -9.87 8.25
C PRO A 192 3.17 -11.39 8.12
N GLU A 193 2.09 -11.89 7.53
CA GLU A 193 1.82 -13.31 7.26
C GLU A 193 2.63 -13.85 6.08
N GLY A 194 3.21 -12.94 5.28
CA GLY A 194 4.08 -13.27 4.15
C GLY A 194 3.35 -13.38 2.82
N GLU A 195 2.17 -12.81 2.72
CA GLU A 195 1.41 -12.69 1.48
C GLU A 195 1.83 -11.42 0.72
N ILE A 196 1.91 -11.51 -0.61
CA ILE A 196 2.20 -10.33 -1.44
C ILE A 196 1.02 -9.37 -1.42
N VAL A 197 1.30 -8.08 -1.24
CA VAL A 197 0.29 -7.04 -1.44
C VAL A 197 0.09 -6.85 -2.95
N PRO A 198 -1.09 -7.18 -3.50
CA PRO A 198 -1.30 -7.13 -4.94
C PRO A 198 -1.40 -5.69 -5.45
N ILE A 199 -1.02 -5.48 -6.70
CA ILE A 199 -1.42 -4.26 -7.41
C ILE A 199 -2.93 -4.35 -7.76
N PRO A 200 -3.63 -3.22 -7.91
CA PRO A 200 -5.07 -3.23 -8.15
C PRO A 200 -5.52 -4.10 -9.33
N THR A 201 -4.73 -4.20 -10.39
CA THR A 201 -5.03 -5.07 -11.56
C THR A 201 -4.90 -6.56 -11.24
N GLU A 202 -3.94 -6.95 -10.40
CA GLU A 202 -3.80 -8.34 -9.90
C GLU A 202 -4.98 -8.68 -9.01
N GLN A 203 -5.38 -7.76 -8.13
CA GLN A 203 -6.52 -7.93 -7.25
C GLN A 203 -7.83 -8.19 -8.01
N LEU A 204 -8.10 -7.42 -9.04
CA LEU A 204 -9.28 -7.63 -9.89
C LEU A 204 -9.28 -9.02 -10.54
N THR A 205 -8.13 -9.51 -10.96
CA THR A 205 -7.99 -10.85 -11.53
C THR A 205 -8.27 -11.95 -10.49
N ILE A 206 -7.72 -11.79 -9.28
CA ILE A 206 -7.95 -12.70 -8.16
C ILE A 206 -9.43 -12.74 -7.79
N GLU A 207 -10.07 -11.59 -7.64
CA GLU A 207 -11.49 -11.51 -7.31
C GLU A 207 -12.38 -12.15 -8.38
N ARG A 208 -12.04 -11.95 -9.66
CA ARG A 208 -12.77 -12.59 -10.76
C ARG A 208 -12.67 -14.11 -10.69
N GLN A 209 -11.46 -14.64 -10.52
CA GLN A 209 -11.25 -16.08 -10.38
C GLN A 209 -11.99 -16.67 -9.18
N GLN A 210 -11.97 -15.98 -8.04
CA GLN A 210 -12.71 -16.42 -6.85
C GLN A 210 -14.23 -16.44 -7.09
N ARG A 211 -14.79 -15.45 -7.77
CA ARG A 211 -16.21 -15.42 -8.15
C ARG A 211 -16.56 -16.57 -9.08
N GLU A 212 -15.76 -16.83 -10.10
CA GLU A 212 -15.96 -17.92 -11.05
C GLU A 212 -15.95 -19.29 -10.34
N LEU A 213 -15.00 -19.51 -9.43
CA LEU A 213 -14.92 -20.71 -8.60
C LEU A 213 -16.16 -20.87 -7.69
N ALA A 214 -16.56 -19.79 -7.01
CA ALA A 214 -17.72 -19.81 -6.14
C ALA A 214 -19.02 -20.11 -6.92
N GLN A 215 -19.16 -19.56 -8.12
CA GLN A 215 -20.29 -19.87 -9.00
C GLN A 215 -20.33 -21.34 -9.43
N GLN A 216 -19.17 -21.89 -9.82
CA GLN A 216 -19.07 -23.31 -10.20
C GLN A 216 -19.42 -24.23 -9.02
N GLN A 217 -18.94 -23.92 -7.82
CA GLN A 217 -19.27 -24.68 -6.62
C GLN A 217 -20.78 -24.63 -6.32
N ALA A 218 -21.38 -23.45 -6.34
CA ALA A 218 -22.80 -23.26 -6.09
C ALA A 218 -23.67 -24.02 -7.12
N GLU A 219 -23.27 -24.01 -8.39
CA GLU A 219 -23.96 -24.74 -9.45
C GLU A 219 -23.84 -26.26 -9.28
N SER A 220 -22.65 -26.75 -8.92
CA SER A 220 -22.43 -28.18 -8.61
C SER A 220 -23.26 -28.62 -7.41
N GLU A 221 -23.30 -27.85 -6.33
CA GLU A 221 -24.14 -28.15 -5.15
C GLU A 221 -25.64 -28.16 -5.51
N ARG A 222 -26.08 -27.24 -6.35
CA ARG A 222 -27.47 -27.20 -6.83
C ARG A 222 -27.80 -28.47 -7.61
N GLN A 223 -26.96 -28.86 -8.57
CA GLN A 223 -27.17 -30.08 -9.36
C GLN A 223 -27.21 -31.33 -8.47
N GLN A 224 -26.33 -31.42 -7.46
CA GLN A 224 -26.33 -32.53 -6.50
C GLN A 224 -27.63 -32.56 -5.68
N ARG A 225 -28.14 -31.41 -5.21
CA ARG A 225 -29.41 -31.31 -4.49
C ARG A 225 -30.59 -31.70 -5.38
N GLU A 226 -30.62 -31.21 -6.61
CA GLU A 226 -31.67 -31.56 -7.59
C GLU A 226 -31.68 -33.06 -7.88
N SER A 227 -30.49 -33.65 -8.07
CA SER A 227 -30.36 -35.12 -8.28
C SER A 227 -30.79 -35.91 -7.05
N ALA A 228 -30.39 -35.51 -5.85
CA ALA A 228 -30.82 -36.18 -4.62
C ALA A 228 -32.31 -36.08 -4.39
N GLN A 229 -32.92 -34.95 -4.68
CA GLN A 229 -34.35 -34.71 -4.60
C GLN A 229 -35.12 -35.65 -5.56
N GLN A 230 -34.64 -35.76 -6.81
CA GLN A 230 -35.23 -36.66 -7.81
C GLN A 230 -35.14 -38.13 -7.38
N GLN A 231 -34.00 -38.54 -6.84
CA GLN A 231 -33.85 -39.90 -6.31
C GLN A 231 -34.82 -40.18 -5.15
N LEU A 232 -35.04 -39.20 -4.25
CA LEU A 232 -35.99 -39.34 -3.17
C LEU A 232 -37.44 -39.49 -3.70
N GLU A 233 -37.85 -38.67 -4.65
CA GLU A 233 -39.15 -38.75 -5.29
C GLU A 233 -39.36 -40.08 -6.00
N ASP A 234 -38.36 -40.58 -6.71
CA ASP A 234 -38.40 -41.91 -7.37
C ASP A 234 -38.56 -43.05 -6.37
N VAL A 235 -37.85 -43.00 -5.23
CA VAL A 235 -37.97 -44.02 -4.14
C VAL A 235 -39.35 -43.94 -3.47
N GLU A 236 -39.85 -42.73 -3.19
CA GLU A 236 -41.19 -42.56 -2.62
C GLU A 236 -42.28 -43.06 -3.56
N ALA A 237 -42.18 -42.79 -4.85
CA ALA A 237 -43.09 -43.31 -5.86
C ALA A 237 -43.06 -44.84 -5.97
N LEU A 238 -41.87 -45.42 -5.85
CA LEU A 238 -41.71 -46.88 -5.84
C LEU A 238 -42.32 -47.50 -4.58
N LEU A 239 -42.10 -46.87 -3.42
CA LEU A 239 -42.66 -47.30 -2.14
C LEU A 239 -44.22 -47.27 -2.18
N ALA A 240 -44.82 -46.21 -2.68
CA ALA A 240 -46.26 -46.09 -2.83
C ALA A 240 -46.85 -47.20 -3.72
N ARG A 241 -46.20 -47.54 -4.85
CA ARG A 241 -46.61 -48.67 -5.72
C ARG A 241 -46.49 -50.01 -5.01
N TYR A 242 -45.49 -50.22 -4.18
CA TYR A 242 -45.35 -51.43 -3.39
C TYR A 242 -46.47 -51.56 -2.34
N GLN A 243 -46.78 -50.50 -1.62
CA GLN A 243 -47.86 -50.46 -0.63
C GLN A 243 -49.22 -50.70 -1.26
N GLU A 244 -49.51 -50.12 -2.42
CA GLU A 244 -50.72 -50.34 -3.17
C GLU A 244 -50.88 -51.83 -3.62
N ARG A 245 -49.80 -52.49 -3.99
CA ARG A 245 -49.82 -53.83 -4.53
C ARG A 245 -49.78 -54.94 -3.46
N PHE A 246 -49.18 -54.70 -2.33
CA PHE A 246 -48.93 -55.75 -1.30
C PHE A 246 -49.50 -55.44 0.08
N GLY A 247 -50.18 -54.30 0.25
CA GLY A 247 -50.65 -53.81 1.55
C GLY A 247 -49.52 -53.22 2.39
N GLU A 248 -49.92 -52.51 3.49
CA GLU A 248 -48.92 -51.99 4.44
C GLU A 248 -48.12 -53.15 5.05
N LEU A 249 -46.80 -53.04 5.07
CA LEU A 249 -45.94 -53.95 5.79
C LEU A 249 -46.29 -53.91 7.27
N SER A 250 -46.99 -54.94 7.76
CA SER A 250 -47.24 -55.10 9.18
C SER A 250 -45.93 -55.25 9.93
N ASN A 251 -45.66 -54.35 10.86
CA ASN A 251 -44.52 -54.45 11.80
C ASN A 251 -44.63 -55.69 12.68
#